data_f1fbd00cda7c36a6db33e4ec0a9298c2
#
_entry.id   f1fbd00cda7c36a6db33e4ec0a9298c2
#
_cell.length_a   1.000
_cell.length_b   1.000
_cell.length_c   1.000
_cell.angle_alpha   90.00
_cell.angle_beta   90.00
_cell.angle_gamma   90.00
#
_symmetry.space_group_name_H-M   'P 1'
#
loop_
_entity.id
_entity.type
_entity.pdbx_description
1 polymer ?
#
loop_
_entity_poly.entity_id
_entity_poly.type
_entity_poly.pdbx_seq_one_letter_code
_entity_poly.pdbx_strand_id
1 'polypeptide(L)'
;TMTDAIKKYTGFDITGKSEKELFDAAKSMGIAVDETMGKGKLIDEIFGEKCEGNFIQPTFITDYPKEMSPLCKEHRDNPDLTERFELMICGKEVANAYSELNDPIDQRQRFEAQLQLAERGDDEASQFIDEDFLRALEYGMPPTSGLGIGMDRLIMFLTNNASIQEVLFFPQMRPEKKKIQIELSDEEKLILELLQKSEGKVEIGALKSESFLSGKKWDASMKALSKNNLVKVITENDQKFVIIHE
;
A
#
# COMPACT_ATOMS: atom_id res chain seq x y z
N THR A 1 7.58 -1.20 25.37
CA THR A 1 6.46 -1.99 24.84
C THR A 1 5.75 -1.25 23.71
N MET A 2 4.99 -1.96 22.88
CA MET A 2 4.15 -1.35 21.83
C MET A 2 3.13 -0.37 22.42
N THR A 3 2.48 -0.75 23.51
CA THR A 3 1.52 0.10 24.22
C THR A 3 2.16 1.41 24.70
N ASP A 4 3.35 1.34 25.31
CA ASP A 4 4.08 2.54 25.75
C ASP A 4 4.48 3.44 24.57
N ALA A 5 4.87 2.86 23.45
CA ALA A 5 5.21 3.61 22.26
C ALA A 5 3.99 4.37 21.73
N ILE A 6 2.85 3.71 21.56
CA ILE A 6 1.61 4.37 21.11
C ILE A 6 1.23 5.49 22.08
N LYS A 7 1.22 5.22 23.39
CA LYS A 7 0.90 6.22 24.40
C LYS A 7 1.86 7.42 24.37
N LYS A 8 3.16 7.17 24.18
CA LYS A 8 4.18 8.22 24.12
C LYS A 8 3.98 9.16 22.93
N TYR A 9 3.71 8.62 21.74
CA TYR A 9 3.67 9.40 20.50
C TYR A 9 2.29 9.95 20.15
N THR A 10 1.21 9.33 20.66
CA THR A 10 -0.15 9.78 20.36
C THR A 10 -0.87 10.39 21.58
N GLY A 11 -0.40 10.15 22.80
CA GLY A 11 -1.11 10.47 24.03
C GLY A 11 -2.26 9.51 24.34
N PHE A 12 -2.56 8.53 23.47
CA PHE A 12 -3.67 7.59 23.62
C PHE A 12 -3.20 6.25 24.21
N ASP A 13 -3.86 5.81 25.27
CA ASP A 13 -3.58 4.52 25.90
C ASP A 13 -4.52 3.46 25.35
N ILE A 14 -3.98 2.47 24.64
CA ILE A 14 -4.76 1.38 24.03
C ILE A 14 -5.17 0.28 25.01
N THR A 15 -4.64 0.30 26.24
CA THR A 15 -4.88 -0.76 27.23
C THR A 15 -6.37 -0.89 27.55
N GLY A 16 -6.93 -2.07 27.38
CA GLY A 16 -8.33 -2.37 27.66
C GLY A 16 -9.35 -1.70 26.73
N LYS A 17 -8.89 -1.06 25.65
CA LYS A 17 -9.78 -0.38 24.70
C LYS A 17 -10.53 -1.37 23.82
N SER A 18 -11.79 -1.07 23.55
CA SER A 18 -12.63 -1.77 22.60
C SER A 18 -12.26 -1.42 21.15
N GLU A 19 -12.63 -2.28 20.20
CA GLU A 19 -12.46 -2.04 18.78
C GLU A 19 -13.04 -0.68 18.35
N LYS A 20 -14.24 -0.33 18.85
CA LYS A 20 -14.86 0.96 18.55
C LYS A 20 -14.06 2.16 19.08
N GLU A 21 -13.53 2.09 20.29
CA GLU A 21 -12.72 3.18 20.86
C GLU A 21 -11.41 3.37 20.07
N LEU A 22 -10.79 2.26 19.60
CA LEU A 22 -9.60 2.31 18.73
C LEU A 22 -9.93 2.91 17.37
N PHE A 23 -11.03 2.52 16.77
CA PHE A 23 -11.51 3.06 15.51
C PHE A 23 -11.76 4.58 15.58
N ASP A 24 -12.48 5.03 16.61
CA ASP A 24 -12.77 6.45 16.83
C ASP A 24 -11.47 7.23 17.08
N ALA A 25 -10.52 6.66 17.84
CA ALA A 25 -9.21 7.26 18.08
C ALA A 25 -8.39 7.37 16.80
N ALA A 26 -8.29 6.30 16.00
CA ALA A 26 -7.58 6.31 14.73
C ALA A 26 -8.12 7.38 13.77
N LYS A 27 -9.46 7.47 13.65
CA LYS A 27 -10.12 8.53 12.86
C LYS A 27 -9.78 9.93 13.38
N SER A 28 -9.78 10.14 14.69
CA SER A 28 -9.45 11.44 15.30
C SER A 28 -7.99 11.85 15.03
N MET A 29 -7.10 10.87 14.84
CA MET A 29 -5.70 11.07 14.48
C MET A 29 -5.48 11.27 12.97
N GLY A 30 -6.54 11.20 12.17
CA GLY A 30 -6.47 11.34 10.71
C GLY A 30 -5.94 10.10 9.98
N ILE A 31 -6.03 8.92 10.62
CA ILE A 31 -5.63 7.64 10.02
C ILE A 31 -6.79 7.10 9.18
N ALA A 32 -6.49 6.57 8.00
CA ALA A 32 -7.48 5.98 7.12
C ALA A 32 -7.84 4.57 7.64
N VAL A 33 -9.01 4.42 8.25
CA VAL A 33 -9.53 3.16 8.76
C VAL A 33 -10.96 2.93 8.28
N ASP A 34 -11.36 1.68 8.13
CA ASP A 34 -12.70 1.26 7.75
C ASP A 34 -13.31 0.26 8.76
N GLU A 35 -14.60 -0.03 8.61
CA GLU A 35 -15.38 -0.85 9.55
C GLU A 35 -15.07 -2.36 9.46
N THR A 36 -14.27 -2.79 8.49
CA THR A 36 -13.84 -4.19 8.35
C THR A 36 -12.65 -4.52 9.25
N MET A 37 -11.87 -3.48 9.62
CA MET A 37 -10.67 -3.63 10.43
C MET A 37 -10.99 -4.10 11.85
N GLY A 38 -10.38 -5.23 12.23
CA GLY A 38 -10.43 -5.73 13.61
C GLY A 38 -9.52 -4.95 14.55
N LYS A 39 -9.63 -5.24 15.84
CA LYS A 39 -8.86 -4.58 16.92
C LYS A 39 -7.35 -4.60 16.66
N GLY A 40 -6.81 -5.75 16.24
CA GLY A 40 -5.38 -5.91 15.97
C GLY A 40 -4.91 -4.97 14.85
N LYS A 41 -5.63 -4.93 13.72
CA LYS A 41 -5.30 -4.07 12.57
C LYS A 41 -5.41 -2.58 12.92
N LEU A 42 -6.42 -2.17 13.69
CA LEU A 42 -6.54 -0.79 14.16
C LEU A 42 -5.35 -0.34 15.03
N ILE A 43 -4.83 -1.23 15.88
CA ILE A 43 -3.63 -0.95 16.67
C ILE A 43 -2.40 -0.84 15.77
N ASP A 44 -2.28 -1.73 14.79
CA ASP A 44 -1.19 -1.74 13.80
C ASP A 44 -1.15 -0.44 12.99
N GLU A 45 -2.28 -0.02 12.46
CA GLU A 45 -2.41 1.25 11.73
C GLU A 45 -2.03 2.48 12.60
N ILE A 46 -2.45 2.50 13.86
CA ILE A 46 -2.07 3.57 14.80
C ILE A 46 -0.55 3.56 15.02
N PHE A 47 0.03 2.39 15.21
CA PHE A 47 1.46 2.25 15.45
C PHE A 47 2.27 2.63 14.21
N GLY A 48 1.93 2.11 13.04
CA GLY A 48 2.59 2.38 11.76
C GLY A 48 2.61 3.87 11.44
N GLU A 49 1.43 4.49 11.47
CA GLU A 49 1.27 5.89 11.06
C GLU A 49 1.85 6.91 12.07
N LYS A 50 1.86 6.60 13.36
CA LYS A 50 2.22 7.58 14.41
C LYS A 50 3.51 7.26 15.15
N CYS A 51 3.97 6.01 15.15
CA CYS A 51 5.09 5.60 16.00
C CYS A 51 6.33 5.19 15.19
N GLU A 52 6.20 4.37 14.15
CA GLU A 52 7.34 3.75 13.43
C GLU A 52 8.38 4.75 12.96
N GLY A 53 7.97 5.83 12.33
CA GLY A 53 8.87 6.86 11.81
C GLY A 53 9.76 7.55 12.86
N ASN A 54 9.46 7.37 14.15
CA ASN A 54 10.23 7.96 15.23
C ASN A 54 11.41 7.09 15.70
N PHE A 55 11.47 5.82 15.31
CA PHE A 55 12.52 4.90 15.73
C PHE A 55 13.73 4.96 14.79
N ILE A 56 14.52 6.02 14.89
CA ILE A 56 15.72 6.21 14.05
C ILE A 56 16.85 5.29 14.50
N GLN A 57 17.14 5.27 15.81
CA GLN A 57 18.15 4.38 16.38
C GLN A 57 17.58 2.95 16.54
N PRO A 58 18.44 1.91 16.50
CA PRO A 58 18.01 0.54 16.74
C PRO A 58 17.21 0.45 18.04
N THR A 59 15.95 0.07 17.93
CA THR A 59 15.01 0.02 19.05
C THR A 59 14.19 -1.26 18.98
N PHE A 60 14.17 -2.04 20.05
CA PHE A 60 13.28 -3.17 20.18
C PHE A 60 11.90 -2.70 20.66
N ILE A 61 10.87 -3.03 19.90
CA ILE A 61 9.48 -2.91 20.32
C ILE A 61 9.02 -4.28 20.78
N THR A 62 8.51 -4.37 22.00
CA THR A 62 8.16 -5.64 22.67
C THR A 62 6.69 -5.69 23.03
N ASP A 63 6.22 -6.87 23.44
CA ASP A 63 4.91 -7.08 24.05
C ASP A 63 3.76 -6.62 23.16
N TYR A 64 3.66 -7.27 22.01
CA TYR A 64 2.62 -7.02 21.03
C TYR A 64 1.28 -7.55 21.49
N PRO A 65 0.17 -6.85 21.21
CA PRO A 65 -1.17 -7.36 21.47
C PRO A 65 -1.42 -8.71 20.80
N LYS A 66 -2.15 -9.57 21.51
CA LYS A 66 -2.46 -10.95 21.09
C LYS A 66 -3.20 -10.98 19.75
N GLU A 67 -4.08 -10.02 19.53
CA GLU A 67 -4.89 -9.91 18.31
C GLU A 67 -4.07 -9.65 17.03
N MET A 68 -2.86 -9.06 17.18
CA MET A 68 -1.94 -8.81 16.06
C MET A 68 -0.98 -9.97 15.78
N SER A 69 -1.00 -11.01 16.60
CA SER A 69 0.08 -12.00 16.65
C SER A 69 -0.45 -13.43 16.69
N PRO A 70 -1.14 -13.90 15.61
CA PRO A 70 -1.87 -15.17 15.63
C PRO A 70 -0.99 -16.41 15.79
N LEU A 71 0.32 -16.33 15.53
CA LEU A 71 1.28 -17.44 15.63
C LEU A 71 2.18 -17.35 16.86
N CYS A 72 2.03 -16.28 17.65
CA CYS A 72 2.90 -16.02 18.79
C CYS A 72 2.31 -16.59 20.07
N LYS A 73 3.17 -17.15 20.92
CA LYS A 73 2.77 -17.63 22.23
C LYS A 73 2.31 -16.48 23.13
N GLU A 74 1.27 -16.74 23.92
CA GLU A 74 0.78 -15.81 24.94
C GLU A 74 1.89 -15.44 25.92
N HIS A 75 1.94 -14.15 26.29
CA HIS A 75 2.91 -13.65 27.26
C HIS A 75 2.64 -14.26 28.64
N ARG A 76 3.69 -14.71 29.32
CA ARG A 76 3.61 -15.48 30.57
C ARG A 76 2.94 -14.74 31.72
N ASP A 77 3.00 -13.41 31.73
CA ASP A 77 2.49 -12.57 32.83
C ASP A 77 1.23 -11.77 32.44
N ASN A 78 0.90 -11.72 31.13
CA ASN A 78 -0.26 -10.97 30.65
C ASN A 78 -0.90 -11.64 29.41
N PRO A 79 -2.07 -12.28 29.55
CA PRO A 79 -2.71 -13.04 28.49
C PRO A 79 -3.20 -12.18 27.30
N ASP A 80 -3.26 -10.86 27.43
CA ASP A 80 -3.65 -9.94 26.35
C ASP A 80 -2.47 -9.61 25.41
N LEU A 81 -1.27 -10.04 25.78
CA LEU A 81 -0.01 -9.79 25.05
C LEU A 81 0.63 -11.08 24.55
N THR A 82 1.64 -10.93 23.72
CA THR A 82 2.48 -12.04 23.21
C THR A 82 3.95 -11.82 23.52
N GLU A 83 4.71 -12.91 23.62
CA GLU A 83 6.16 -12.88 23.74
C GLU A 83 6.79 -12.64 22.35
N ARG A 84 6.65 -11.39 21.85
CA ARG A 84 7.12 -10.94 20.53
C ARG A 84 7.92 -9.67 20.65
N PHE A 85 8.93 -9.53 19.80
CA PHE A 85 9.57 -8.25 19.55
C PHE A 85 9.82 -8.00 18.07
N GLU A 86 9.91 -6.74 17.69
CA GLU A 86 10.44 -6.30 16.42
C GLU A 86 11.62 -5.35 16.64
N LEU A 87 12.64 -5.46 15.79
CA LEU A 87 13.76 -4.52 15.75
C LEU A 87 13.48 -3.45 14.71
N MET A 88 13.26 -2.23 15.18
CA MET A 88 13.06 -1.04 14.35
C MET A 88 14.36 -0.27 14.18
N ILE A 89 14.70 0.11 12.93
CA ILE A 89 15.85 0.94 12.60
C ILE A 89 15.44 1.91 11.48
N CYS A 90 15.66 3.21 11.67
CA CYS A 90 15.30 4.26 10.69
C CYS A 90 13.85 4.17 10.23
N GLY A 91 12.91 3.91 11.15
CA GLY A 91 11.49 3.77 10.86
C GLY A 91 11.11 2.53 10.05
N LYS A 92 11.93 1.48 10.08
CA LYS A 92 11.69 0.22 9.37
C LYS A 92 11.93 -0.98 10.27
N GLU A 93 11.02 -1.95 10.21
CA GLU A 93 11.22 -3.27 10.80
C GLU A 93 12.38 -3.98 10.08
N VAL A 94 13.38 -4.42 10.84
CA VAL A 94 14.55 -5.17 10.34
C VAL A 94 14.50 -6.63 10.74
N ALA A 95 13.97 -6.91 11.93
CA ALA A 95 13.80 -8.26 12.43
C ALA A 95 12.51 -8.37 13.25
N ASN A 96 11.93 -9.57 13.24
CA ASN A 96 10.75 -9.95 14.01
C ASN A 96 11.01 -11.32 14.66
N ALA A 97 10.75 -11.43 15.94
CA ALA A 97 10.98 -12.67 16.68
C ALA A 97 9.93 -12.86 17.76
N TYR A 98 9.59 -14.11 18.02
CA TYR A 98 8.63 -14.46 19.06
C TYR A 98 8.83 -15.88 19.58
N SER A 99 8.26 -16.15 20.77
CA SER A 99 8.04 -17.50 21.23
C SER A 99 6.92 -18.11 20.39
N GLU A 100 7.22 -19.26 19.77
CA GLU A 100 6.26 -19.93 18.88
C GLU A 100 5.06 -20.45 19.67
N LEU A 101 3.85 -20.24 19.15
CA LEU A 101 2.65 -20.87 19.70
C LEU A 101 2.69 -22.37 19.39
N ASN A 102 2.83 -23.18 20.44
CA ASN A 102 2.93 -24.62 20.35
C ASN A 102 1.75 -25.40 20.94
N ASP A 103 0.67 -24.70 21.27
CA ASP A 103 -0.60 -25.31 21.72
C ASP A 103 -1.56 -25.36 20.51
N PRO A 104 -1.91 -26.58 20.01
CA PRO A 104 -2.79 -26.72 18.86
C PRO A 104 -4.22 -26.23 19.14
N ILE A 105 -4.67 -26.22 20.39
CA ILE A 105 -6.01 -25.77 20.76
C ILE A 105 -6.09 -24.24 20.69
N ASP A 106 -5.13 -23.52 21.30
CA ASP A 106 -5.04 -22.06 21.20
C ASP A 106 -4.81 -21.64 19.73
N GLN A 107 -3.95 -22.34 18.98
CA GLN A 107 -3.69 -22.05 17.59
C GLN A 107 -4.97 -22.14 16.73
N ARG A 108 -5.79 -23.16 16.95
CA ARG A 108 -7.10 -23.30 16.25
C ARG A 108 -8.00 -22.10 16.55
N GLN A 109 -8.12 -21.70 17.81
CA GLN A 109 -8.92 -20.54 18.20
C GLN A 109 -8.45 -19.24 17.52
N ARG A 110 -7.12 -19.08 17.39
CA ARG A 110 -6.54 -17.92 16.67
C ARG A 110 -6.90 -17.94 15.18
N PHE A 111 -6.82 -19.10 14.52
CA PHE A 111 -7.21 -19.24 13.13
C PHE A 111 -8.70 -19.00 12.92
N GLU A 112 -9.56 -19.49 13.81
CA GLU A 112 -11.00 -19.23 13.78
C GLU A 112 -11.31 -17.73 13.94
N ALA A 113 -10.60 -17.02 14.82
CA ALA A 113 -10.72 -15.59 14.96
C ALA A 113 -10.28 -14.82 13.70
N GLN A 114 -9.18 -15.25 13.06
CA GLN A 114 -8.74 -14.69 11.77
C GLN A 114 -9.78 -14.91 10.67
N LEU A 115 -10.37 -16.11 10.59
CA LEU A 115 -11.41 -16.41 9.60
C LEU A 115 -12.63 -15.51 9.76
N GLN A 116 -13.05 -15.21 11.00
CA GLN A 116 -14.16 -14.28 11.27
C GLN A 116 -13.85 -12.85 10.80
N LEU A 117 -12.59 -12.42 10.90
CA LEU A 117 -12.16 -11.11 10.37
C LEU A 117 -12.19 -11.10 8.83
N ALA A 118 -11.74 -12.17 8.19
CA ALA A 118 -11.82 -12.32 6.73
C ALA A 118 -13.28 -12.29 6.23
N GLU A 119 -14.22 -12.94 6.93
CA GLU A 119 -15.65 -12.90 6.62
C GLU A 119 -16.26 -11.49 6.77
N ARG A 120 -15.70 -10.65 7.62
CA ARG A 120 -16.08 -9.24 7.74
C ARG A 120 -15.52 -8.36 6.60
N GLY A 121 -14.60 -8.89 5.79
CA GLY A 121 -13.96 -8.20 4.67
C GLY A 121 -12.54 -7.71 4.95
N ASP A 122 -11.90 -8.15 6.03
CA ASP A 122 -10.48 -7.93 6.26
C ASP A 122 -9.68 -8.84 5.30
N ASP A 123 -9.10 -8.26 4.26
CA ASP A 123 -8.39 -8.98 3.18
C ASP A 123 -6.98 -9.45 3.58
N GLU A 124 -6.47 -8.96 4.71
CA GLU A 124 -5.20 -9.42 5.29
C GLU A 124 -5.37 -10.62 6.24
N ALA A 125 -6.59 -10.87 6.71
CA ALA A 125 -6.88 -12.00 7.58
C ALA A 125 -6.87 -13.33 6.80
N SER A 126 -6.53 -14.43 7.49
CA SER A 126 -6.49 -15.76 6.88
C SER A 126 -7.89 -16.19 6.42
N GLN A 127 -7.99 -16.60 5.15
CA GLN A 127 -9.26 -17.02 4.53
C GLN A 127 -9.59 -18.50 4.73
N PHE A 128 -8.71 -19.26 5.36
CA PHE A 128 -8.91 -20.69 5.63
C PHE A 128 -8.09 -21.13 6.86
N ILE A 129 -8.54 -22.22 7.48
CA ILE A 129 -7.81 -22.89 8.58
C ILE A 129 -6.83 -23.89 7.99
N ASP A 130 -5.55 -23.78 8.31
CA ASP A 130 -4.53 -24.76 7.93
C ASP A 130 -4.59 -25.97 8.87
N GLU A 131 -5.38 -26.97 8.47
CA GLU A 131 -5.55 -28.21 9.24
C GLU A 131 -4.26 -29.06 9.27
N ASP A 132 -3.38 -28.96 8.27
CA ASP A 132 -2.12 -29.67 8.24
C ASP A 132 -1.13 -29.06 9.23
N PHE A 133 -1.13 -27.73 9.36
CA PHE A 133 -0.35 -27.03 10.37
C PHE A 133 -0.79 -27.41 11.79
N LEU A 134 -2.10 -27.41 12.06
CA LEU A 134 -2.65 -27.80 13.35
C LEU A 134 -2.30 -29.26 13.69
N ARG A 135 -2.46 -30.17 12.74
CA ARG A 135 -2.08 -31.57 12.91
C ARG A 135 -0.59 -31.75 13.19
N ALA A 136 0.26 -30.94 12.56
CA ALA A 136 1.70 -30.95 12.84
C ALA A 136 2.00 -30.53 14.29
N LEU A 137 1.31 -29.53 14.84
CA LEU A 137 1.41 -29.14 16.24
C LEU A 137 0.97 -30.25 17.21
N GLU A 138 -0.06 -31.04 16.84
CA GLU A 138 -0.55 -32.17 17.65
C GLU A 138 0.48 -33.28 17.82
N TYR A 139 1.44 -33.44 16.89
CA TYR A 139 2.57 -34.35 17.05
C TYR A 139 3.57 -33.91 18.10
N GLY A 140 3.49 -32.65 18.51
CA GLY A 140 4.30 -32.06 19.57
C GLY A 140 5.39 -31.14 19.03
N MET A 141 5.24 -29.85 19.33
CA MET A 141 6.28 -28.84 19.11
C MET A 141 6.92 -28.47 20.46
N PRO A 142 8.24 -28.65 20.65
CA PRO A 142 8.90 -28.23 21.89
C PRO A 142 8.85 -26.71 22.04
N PRO A 143 9.08 -26.16 23.25
CA PRO A 143 9.28 -24.73 23.43
C PRO A 143 10.35 -24.22 22.48
N THR A 144 9.99 -23.32 21.62
CA THR A 144 10.82 -22.83 20.49
C THR A 144 10.62 -21.32 20.37
N SER A 145 11.64 -20.62 19.94
CA SER A 145 11.55 -19.23 19.47
C SER A 145 12.00 -19.15 18.02
N GLY A 146 11.28 -18.34 17.24
CA GLY A 146 11.59 -18.03 15.87
C GLY A 146 12.16 -16.62 15.72
N LEU A 147 13.01 -16.41 14.73
CA LEU A 147 13.57 -15.11 14.38
C LEU A 147 13.60 -14.97 12.85
N GLY A 148 12.91 -13.97 12.34
CA GLY A 148 13.02 -13.50 10.96
C GLY A 148 13.87 -12.24 10.88
N ILE A 149 14.83 -12.20 9.94
CA ILE A 149 15.63 -11.01 9.65
C ILE A 149 15.43 -10.65 8.18
N GLY A 150 14.99 -9.41 7.89
CA GLY A 150 14.90 -8.88 6.55
C GLY A 150 16.28 -8.62 5.97
N MET A 151 16.86 -9.61 5.26
CA MET A 151 18.23 -9.54 4.74
C MET A 151 18.41 -8.35 3.79
N ASP A 152 17.47 -8.06 2.94
CA ASP A 152 17.55 -6.92 2.03
C ASP A 152 17.60 -5.60 2.80
N ARG A 153 16.75 -5.43 3.82
CA ARG A 153 16.78 -4.26 4.71
C ARG A 153 18.08 -4.16 5.48
N LEU A 154 18.59 -5.26 5.99
CA LEU A 154 19.90 -5.31 6.68
C LEU A 154 21.02 -4.88 5.74
N ILE A 155 21.04 -5.36 4.50
CA ILE A 155 22.04 -4.98 3.50
C ILE A 155 21.92 -3.50 3.15
N MET A 156 20.69 -2.96 2.99
CA MET A 156 20.47 -1.53 2.78
C MET A 156 21.16 -0.69 3.86
N PHE A 157 21.02 -1.07 5.13
CA PHE A 157 21.68 -0.35 6.25
C PHE A 157 23.20 -0.50 6.22
N LEU A 158 23.71 -1.72 6.01
CA LEU A 158 25.16 -1.98 6.00
C LEU A 158 25.87 -1.31 4.82
N THR A 159 25.19 -1.09 3.71
CA THR A 159 25.71 -0.45 2.50
C THR A 159 25.29 1.01 2.35
N ASN A 160 24.50 1.53 3.28
CA ASN A 160 23.95 2.90 3.26
C ASN A 160 23.13 3.20 1.98
N ASN A 161 22.36 2.24 1.52
CA ASN A 161 21.46 2.39 0.37
C ASN A 161 20.03 2.68 0.84
N ALA A 162 19.40 3.70 0.28
CA ALA A 162 18.04 4.11 0.67
C ALA A 162 16.94 3.26 0.04
N SER A 163 17.22 2.65 -1.11
CA SER A 163 16.25 1.86 -1.90
C SER A 163 16.61 0.39 -1.92
N ILE A 164 15.59 -0.48 -1.76
CA ILE A 164 15.75 -1.92 -1.88
C ILE A 164 16.20 -2.35 -3.28
N GLN A 165 15.87 -1.58 -4.32
CA GLN A 165 16.29 -1.87 -5.70
C GLN A 165 17.81 -1.82 -5.88
N GLU A 166 18.52 -1.08 -5.04
CA GLU A 166 19.97 -0.94 -5.10
C GLU A 166 20.71 -2.14 -4.49
N VAL A 167 20.02 -2.97 -3.72
CA VAL A 167 20.59 -4.17 -3.07
C VAL A 167 20.10 -5.49 -3.68
N LEU A 168 19.03 -5.45 -4.49
CA LEU A 168 18.54 -6.62 -5.20
C LEU A 168 19.31 -6.84 -6.50
N PHE A 169 19.78 -8.07 -6.75
CA PHE A 169 20.46 -8.40 -8.02
C PHE A 169 19.55 -8.31 -9.24
N PHE A 170 18.27 -8.68 -9.08
CA PHE A 170 17.28 -8.69 -10.18
C PHE A 170 15.96 -8.06 -9.70
N PRO A 171 15.93 -6.73 -9.45
CA PRO A 171 14.71 -6.08 -9.03
C PRO A 171 13.63 -6.15 -10.12
N GLN A 172 12.40 -6.42 -9.73
CA GLN A 172 11.28 -6.31 -10.65
C GLN A 172 11.05 -4.84 -10.97
N MET A 173 11.26 -4.48 -12.23
CA MET A 173 11.02 -3.13 -12.73
C MET A 173 9.67 -3.06 -13.41
N ARG A 174 8.98 -1.95 -13.31
CA ARG A 174 7.80 -1.70 -14.15
C ARG A 174 8.25 -1.71 -15.61
N PRO A 175 7.53 -2.38 -16.53
CA PRO A 175 7.82 -2.29 -17.94
C PRO A 175 7.90 -0.81 -18.35
N GLU A 176 8.98 -0.44 -19.02
CA GLU A 176 9.04 0.88 -19.62
C GLU A 176 7.84 1.03 -20.57
N LYS A 177 7.05 2.08 -20.38
CA LYS A 177 6.04 2.46 -21.37
C LYS A 177 6.82 2.78 -22.65
N LYS A 178 6.80 1.86 -23.61
CA LYS A 178 7.33 2.18 -24.95
C LYS A 178 6.64 3.48 -25.38
N LYS A 179 7.42 4.56 -25.52
CA LYS A 179 6.94 5.75 -26.23
C LYS A 179 6.61 5.26 -27.63
N ILE A 180 5.34 5.08 -27.92
CA ILE A 180 4.89 4.80 -29.28
C ILE A 180 5.33 6.02 -30.07
N GLN A 181 6.35 5.86 -30.90
CA GLN A 181 6.67 6.89 -31.89
C GLN A 181 5.50 6.89 -32.89
N ILE A 182 4.61 7.84 -32.72
CA ILE A 182 3.49 8.06 -33.61
C ILE A 182 4.09 8.80 -34.82
N GLU A 183 4.23 8.12 -35.94
CA GLU A 183 4.55 8.79 -37.20
C GLU A 183 3.34 9.59 -37.67
N LEU A 184 3.42 10.89 -37.50
CA LEU A 184 2.37 11.83 -37.90
C LEU A 184 2.50 12.13 -39.38
N SER A 185 1.39 12.13 -40.10
CA SER A 185 1.32 12.65 -41.49
C SER A 185 1.57 14.17 -41.52
N ASP A 186 1.87 14.71 -42.67
CA ASP A 186 2.13 16.15 -42.82
C ASP A 186 0.86 16.96 -42.46
N GLU A 187 -0.33 16.44 -42.77
CA GLU A 187 -1.61 17.06 -42.40
C GLU A 187 -1.83 17.05 -40.87
N GLU A 188 -1.45 15.99 -40.20
CA GLU A 188 -1.55 15.88 -38.75
C GLU A 188 -0.57 16.84 -38.04
N LYS A 189 0.66 16.94 -38.54
CA LYS A 189 1.65 17.92 -38.04
C LYS A 189 1.15 19.35 -38.19
N LEU A 190 0.58 19.68 -39.39
CA LEU A 190 0.03 21.01 -39.67
C LEU A 190 -1.06 21.38 -38.61
N ILE A 191 -2.00 20.47 -38.33
CA ILE A 191 -3.07 20.71 -37.35
C ILE A 191 -2.48 20.94 -35.95
N LEU A 192 -1.49 20.15 -35.52
CA LEU A 192 -0.85 20.34 -34.23
C LEU A 192 -0.06 21.64 -34.14
N GLU A 193 0.65 22.03 -35.22
CA GLU A 193 1.36 23.33 -35.25
C GLU A 193 0.41 24.53 -35.15
N LEU A 194 -0.75 24.49 -35.82
CA LEU A 194 -1.77 25.51 -35.72
C LEU A 194 -2.35 25.60 -34.30
N LEU A 195 -2.61 24.45 -33.68
CA LEU A 195 -3.06 24.37 -32.29
C LEU A 195 -2.01 24.95 -31.32
N GLN A 196 -0.73 24.61 -31.51
CA GLN A 196 0.36 25.12 -30.65
C GLN A 196 0.51 26.64 -30.76
N LYS A 197 0.39 27.20 -31.98
CA LYS A 197 0.43 28.65 -32.19
C LYS A 197 -0.70 29.42 -31.49
N SER A 198 -1.82 28.74 -31.22
CA SER A 198 -3.00 29.30 -30.60
C SER A 198 -3.17 28.85 -29.14
N GLU A 199 -2.07 28.71 -28.40
CA GLU A 199 -2.04 28.32 -26.98
C GLU A 199 -2.74 27.00 -26.68
N GLY A 200 -2.82 26.10 -27.67
CA GLY A 200 -3.35 24.75 -27.50
C GLY A 200 -4.86 24.59 -27.52
N LYS A 201 -5.64 25.65 -27.79
CA LYS A 201 -7.11 25.61 -27.87
C LYS A 201 -7.64 26.49 -29.01
N VAL A 202 -8.39 25.89 -29.94
CA VAL A 202 -8.95 26.61 -31.11
C VAL A 202 -10.36 26.10 -31.38
N GLU A 203 -11.26 27.01 -31.85
CA GLU A 203 -12.59 26.65 -32.34
C GLU A 203 -12.44 25.76 -33.59
N ILE A 204 -13.23 24.67 -33.69
CA ILE A 204 -13.02 23.61 -34.70
C ILE A 204 -13.23 24.13 -36.13
N GLY A 205 -14.15 25.09 -36.36
CA GLY A 205 -14.40 25.69 -37.67
C GLY A 205 -13.27 26.62 -38.10
N ALA A 206 -12.73 27.40 -37.16
CA ALA A 206 -11.59 28.27 -37.39
C ALA A 206 -10.35 27.46 -37.74
N LEU A 207 -10.02 26.42 -36.94
CA LEU A 207 -8.89 25.53 -37.18
C LEU A 207 -8.98 24.81 -38.52
N LYS A 208 -10.20 24.36 -38.88
CA LYS A 208 -10.44 23.72 -40.18
C LYS A 208 -10.20 24.67 -41.35
N SER A 209 -10.66 25.90 -41.24
CA SER A 209 -10.48 26.94 -42.26
C SER A 209 -9.00 27.32 -42.41
N GLU A 210 -8.29 27.46 -41.30
CA GLU A 210 -6.86 27.84 -41.30
C GLU A 210 -5.95 26.73 -41.81
N SER A 211 -6.35 25.46 -41.65
CA SER A 211 -5.60 24.32 -42.17
C SER A 211 -5.61 24.16 -43.66
N PHE A 212 -6.57 24.79 -44.38
CA PHE A 212 -6.79 24.65 -45.83
C PHE A 212 -6.92 23.19 -46.32
N LEU A 213 -7.18 22.24 -45.43
CA LEU A 213 -7.35 20.83 -45.74
C LEU A 213 -8.71 20.54 -46.38
N SER A 214 -8.77 19.64 -47.35
CA SER A 214 -10.04 19.15 -47.89
C SER A 214 -10.81 18.40 -46.79
N GLY A 215 -12.15 18.39 -46.82
CA GLY A 215 -12.98 17.76 -45.81
C GLY A 215 -12.56 16.32 -45.47
N LYS A 216 -12.24 15.51 -46.50
CA LYS A 216 -11.77 14.12 -46.27
C LYS A 216 -10.43 14.03 -45.55
N LYS A 217 -9.48 14.89 -45.88
CA LYS A 217 -8.16 14.91 -45.24
C LYS A 217 -8.27 15.40 -43.80
N TRP A 218 -9.04 16.47 -43.57
CA TRP A 218 -9.37 17.00 -42.23
C TRP A 218 -9.96 15.93 -41.33
N ASP A 219 -11.05 15.28 -41.76
CA ASP A 219 -11.74 14.27 -40.96
C ASP A 219 -10.85 13.06 -40.65
N ALA A 220 -10.02 12.62 -41.58
CA ALA A 220 -9.07 11.54 -41.37
C ALA A 220 -8.00 11.91 -40.33
N SER A 221 -7.39 13.10 -40.46
CA SER A 221 -6.32 13.57 -39.60
C SER A 221 -6.87 13.84 -38.17
N MET A 222 -8.01 14.46 -38.02
CA MET A 222 -8.64 14.68 -36.72
C MET A 222 -8.99 13.36 -36.02
N LYS A 223 -9.49 12.37 -36.75
CA LYS A 223 -9.76 11.03 -36.22
C LYS A 223 -8.48 10.33 -35.77
N ALA A 224 -7.41 10.42 -36.54
CA ALA A 224 -6.11 9.83 -36.20
C ALA A 224 -5.49 10.52 -34.96
N LEU A 225 -5.48 11.85 -34.92
CA LEU A 225 -4.99 12.63 -33.77
C LEU A 225 -5.78 12.33 -32.49
N SER A 226 -7.11 12.23 -32.56
CA SER A 226 -7.96 11.84 -31.42
C SER A 226 -7.71 10.39 -30.99
N LYS A 227 -7.56 9.45 -31.93
CA LYS A 227 -7.29 8.05 -31.64
C LYS A 227 -5.94 7.86 -30.92
N ASN A 228 -4.97 8.69 -31.29
CA ASN A 228 -3.63 8.69 -30.70
C ASN A 228 -3.55 9.55 -29.41
N ASN A 229 -4.67 10.04 -28.90
CA ASN A 229 -4.75 10.90 -27.73
C ASN A 229 -3.88 12.16 -27.80
N LEU A 230 -3.68 12.73 -29.01
CA LEU A 230 -2.92 13.96 -29.19
C LEU A 230 -3.81 15.21 -29.13
N VAL A 231 -5.07 15.05 -29.51
CA VAL A 231 -6.07 16.13 -29.41
C VAL A 231 -7.39 15.59 -28.85
N LYS A 232 -8.14 16.49 -28.23
CA LYS A 232 -9.50 16.23 -27.73
C LYS A 232 -10.44 17.32 -28.21
N VAL A 233 -11.66 16.93 -28.62
CA VAL A 233 -12.74 17.89 -28.94
C VAL A 233 -13.59 18.07 -27.69
N ILE A 234 -13.77 19.32 -27.28
CA ILE A 234 -14.63 19.72 -26.16
C ILE A 234 -15.74 20.63 -26.65
N THR A 235 -16.87 20.68 -25.94
CA THR A 235 -17.98 21.60 -26.24
C THR A 235 -18.12 22.55 -25.07
N GLU A 236 -18.03 23.85 -25.34
CA GLU A 236 -18.23 24.93 -24.38
C GLU A 236 -19.17 25.96 -25.00
N ASN A 237 -20.22 26.37 -24.28
CA ASN A 237 -21.21 27.37 -24.72
C ASN A 237 -21.76 27.11 -26.14
N ASP A 238 -22.13 25.86 -26.44
CA ASP A 238 -22.61 25.38 -27.75
C ASP A 238 -21.60 25.48 -28.90
N GLN A 239 -20.36 25.82 -28.63
CA GLN A 239 -19.26 25.81 -29.59
C GLN A 239 -18.31 24.67 -29.34
N LYS A 240 -17.73 24.11 -30.41
CA LYS A 240 -16.77 23.00 -30.33
C LYS A 240 -15.34 23.51 -30.49
N PHE A 241 -14.51 23.14 -29.54
CA PHE A 241 -13.08 23.48 -29.54
C PHE A 241 -12.23 22.21 -29.65
N VAL A 242 -11.09 22.33 -30.31
CA VAL A 242 -10.04 21.31 -30.30
C VAL A 242 -8.96 21.76 -29.34
N ILE A 243 -8.57 20.87 -28.43
CA ILE A 243 -7.49 21.11 -27.48
C ILE A 243 -6.39 20.07 -27.64
N ILE A 244 -5.14 20.45 -27.36
CA ILE A 244 -4.03 19.49 -27.23
C ILE A 244 -4.24 18.68 -25.95
N HIS A 245 -4.06 17.38 -26.06
CA HIS A 245 -4.11 16.49 -24.89
C HIS A 245 -2.70 16.42 -24.28
N GLU A 246 -2.58 16.77 -22.99
CA GLU A 246 -1.32 16.64 -22.24
C GLU A 246 -1.00 15.18 -21.88
#